data_589ee51ead883a4e62f8cef44c342d2b
#
_entry.id   589ee51ead883a4e62f8cef44c342d2b
#
_cell.length_a   1.000
_cell.length_b   1.000
_cell.length_c   1.000
_cell.angle_alpha   90.00
_cell.angle_beta   90.00
_cell.angle_gamma   90.00
#
_symmetry.space_group_name_H-M   'P 1'
#
loop_
_entity.id
_entity.type
_entity.pdbx_description
1 polymer ?
#
loop_
_entity_poly.entity_id
_entity_poly.type
_entity_poly.pdbx_seq_one_letter_code
_entity_poly.pdbx_strand_id
1 'polypeptide(L)'
;MINAISISRIITLENCLADRSQPMNANPSTVFFFDVDNTLLDNDRVTEDLKRYLIDEVGPSADRYWEIFEQLREELGYADYLGALQRYRIERPRDPKLLAVSHFMINYPFANRLYPESLDAVEYARRLGQTVILSDGDVVFQPRKVDRSGLYEYFEGHVLIYIHKELELDDVEAKYPAAHYVMVDDKVRILAAIKKHWGARVTTIFPRQGHYALDTAQVAKYPKPDITLARIGELQKYSLEQVLAAAQNSATRE
;
A
#
# COMPACT_ATOMS: atom_id res chain seq x y z
N MET A 1 -36.24 33.17 -16.62
CA MET A 1 -34.92 33.58 -16.10
C MET A 1 -34.42 32.44 -15.26
N ILE A 2 -33.60 31.57 -15.85
CA ILE A 2 -32.98 30.42 -15.17
C ILE A 2 -31.52 30.77 -15.02
N ASN A 3 -31.07 30.94 -13.76
CA ASN A 3 -29.72 31.31 -13.43
C ASN A 3 -28.75 30.19 -13.80
N ALA A 4 -27.73 30.55 -14.57
CA ALA A 4 -26.60 29.73 -14.91
C ALA A 4 -25.77 29.47 -13.63
N ILE A 5 -25.72 28.22 -13.15
CA ILE A 5 -24.81 27.76 -12.14
C ILE A 5 -23.48 27.48 -12.87
N SER A 6 -22.47 28.23 -12.49
CA SER A 6 -21.10 28.20 -12.97
C SER A 6 -20.47 26.83 -12.81
N ILE A 7 -20.22 26.14 -13.93
CA ILE A 7 -19.33 24.97 -14.00
C ILE A 7 -17.90 25.54 -14.16
N SER A 8 -17.24 25.75 -13.07
CA SER A 8 -15.81 26.12 -13.05
C SER A 8 -15.10 25.44 -11.90
N ARG A 9 -14.72 24.20 -12.10
CA ARG A 9 -13.55 23.54 -11.48
C ARG A 9 -13.22 22.26 -12.25
N ILE A 10 -12.83 22.42 -13.51
CA ILE A 10 -11.92 21.45 -14.11
C ILE A 10 -10.55 21.85 -13.56
N ILE A 11 -10.08 21.10 -12.59
CA ILE A 11 -8.67 21.20 -12.12
C ILE A 11 -7.85 20.59 -13.24
N THR A 12 -7.29 21.45 -14.08
CA THR A 12 -6.25 21.09 -15.04
C THR A 12 -5.00 20.71 -14.23
N LEU A 13 -4.52 19.50 -14.45
CA LEU A 13 -3.26 18.94 -13.91
C LEU A 13 -2.01 19.79 -14.26
N GLU A 14 -2.15 20.84 -15.02
CA GLU A 14 -1.04 21.72 -15.43
C GLU A 14 -0.65 22.76 -14.38
N ASN A 15 -1.47 23.05 -13.37
CA ASN A 15 -1.13 24.05 -12.35
C ASN A 15 -0.43 23.50 -11.10
N CYS A 16 -0.10 22.21 -11.05
CA CYS A 16 0.72 21.62 -9.98
C CYS A 16 2.23 21.69 -10.24
N LEU A 17 2.66 22.21 -11.38
CA LEU A 17 4.09 22.25 -11.76
C LEU A 17 4.75 23.64 -11.67
N ALA A 18 4.02 24.66 -11.26
CA ALA A 18 4.58 26.00 -11.13
C ALA A 18 4.46 26.50 -9.69
N ASP A 19 5.50 26.39 -8.96
CA ASP A 19 6.08 27.15 -7.86
C ASP A 19 6.51 26.28 -6.67
N ARG A 20 7.60 25.55 -6.86
CA ARG A 20 8.45 25.09 -5.75
C ARG A 20 9.91 25.35 -6.10
N SER A 21 10.28 26.62 -6.20
CA SER A 21 11.67 27.06 -6.05
C SER A 21 12.04 27.08 -4.55
N GLN A 22 11.92 25.94 -3.89
CA GLN A 22 12.71 25.67 -2.71
C GLN A 22 14.09 25.19 -3.17
N PRO A 23 15.21 25.63 -2.55
CA PRO A 23 16.51 25.11 -2.89
C PRO A 23 16.46 23.58 -2.75
N MET A 24 16.93 22.86 -3.77
CA MET A 24 17.11 21.41 -3.69
C MET A 24 18.01 21.12 -2.49
N ASN A 25 17.39 20.88 -1.35
CA ASN A 25 18.09 20.36 -0.18
C ASN A 25 18.74 19.05 -0.61
N ALA A 26 19.98 18.86 -0.17
CA ALA A 26 20.73 17.63 -0.33
C ALA A 26 19.78 16.43 -0.17
N ASN A 27 19.91 15.41 -1.05
CA ASN A 27 19.13 14.17 -0.98
C ASN A 27 18.89 13.77 0.46
N PRO A 28 17.64 13.46 0.86
CA PRO A 28 17.36 13.08 2.23
C PRO A 28 18.28 11.92 2.61
N SER A 29 18.92 11.99 3.76
CA SER A 29 19.83 10.94 4.21
C SER A 29 19.11 9.58 4.33
N THR A 30 17.80 9.62 4.60
CA THR A 30 16.97 8.43 4.78
C THR A 30 15.58 8.64 4.18
N VAL A 31 15.08 7.63 3.44
CA VAL A 31 13.70 7.56 2.95
C VAL A 31 13.02 6.33 3.55
N PHE A 32 11.83 6.55 4.12
CA PHE A 32 10.97 5.52 4.68
C PHE A 32 9.86 5.18 3.69
N PHE A 33 9.87 3.97 3.16
CA PHE A 33 8.82 3.42 2.34
C PHE A 33 7.85 2.60 3.19
N PHE A 34 6.57 2.86 3.03
CA PHE A 34 5.49 2.13 3.70
C PHE A 34 4.62 1.44 2.66
N ASP A 35 4.40 0.13 2.84
CA ASP A 35 3.28 -0.53 2.20
C ASP A 35 1.95 -0.08 2.84
N VAL A 36 0.84 -0.32 2.16
CA VAL A 36 -0.50 0.08 2.61
C VAL A 36 -1.26 -1.11 3.20
N ASP A 37 -1.47 -2.15 2.38
CA ASP A 37 -2.36 -3.26 2.71
C ASP A 37 -1.76 -4.16 3.79
N ASN A 38 -2.49 -4.31 4.91
CA ASN A 38 -2.05 -5.03 6.10
C ASN A 38 -0.78 -4.47 6.77
N THR A 39 -0.28 -3.32 6.31
CA THR A 39 0.81 -2.58 6.94
C THR A 39 0.29 -1.33 7.65
N LEU A 40 -0.36 -0.41 6.94
CA LEU A 40 -1.00 0.77 7.50
C LEU A 40 -2.52 0.60 7.63
N LEU A 41 -3.12 -0.22 6.77
CA LEU A 41 -4.55 -0.42 6.63
C LEU A 41 -4.89 -1.92 6.70
N ASP A 42 -5.90 -2.29 7.50
CA ASP A 42 -6.43 -3.66 7.66
C ASP A 42 -7.21 -4.07 6.41
N ASN A 43 -6.49 -4.55 5.39
CA ASN A 43 -7.09 -4.99 4.13
C ASN A 43 -7.83 -6.32 4.28
N ASP A 44 -7.49 -7.13 5.26
CA ASP A 44 -8.23 -8.37 5.57
C ASP A 44 -9.65 -8.04 5.99
N ARG A 45 -9.83 -7.02 6.81
CA ARG A 45 -11.16 -6.54 7.21
C ARG A 45 -11.93 -5.92 6.05
N VAL A 46 -11.26 -5.20 5.14
CA VAL A 46 -11.88 -4.70 3.89
C VAL A 46 -12.41 -5.88 3.08
N THR A 47 -11.61 -6.93 2.92
CA THR A 47 -11.99 -8.14 2.18
C THR A 47 -13.17 -8.87 2.85
N GLU A 48 -13.20 -8.97 4.17
CA GLU A 48 -14.32 -9.56 4.91
C GLU A 48 -15.63 -8.75 4.75
N ASP A 49 -15.53 -7.43 4.79
CA ASP A 49 -16.69 -6.55 4.58
C ASP A 49 -17.21 -6.67 3.14
N LEU A 50 -16.32 -6.79 2.16
CA LEU A 50 -16.70 -7.02 0.77
C LEU A 50 -17.37 -8.41 0.60
N LYS A 51 -16.85 -9.44 1.26
CA LYS A 51 -17.47 -10.78 1.26
C LYS A 51 -18.91 -10.72 1.76
N ARG A 52 -19.12 -10.08 2.90
CA ARG A 52 -20.47 -9.92 3.46
C ARG A 52 -21.37 -9.13 2.51
N TYR A 53 -20.91 -8.00 2.01
CA TYR A 53 -21.67 -7.17 1.09
C TYR A 53 -22.08 -7.93 -0.19
N LEU A 54 -21.17 -8.71 -0.77
CA LEU A 54 -21.47 -9.54 -1.93
C LEU A 54 -22.53 -10.60 -1.63
N ILE A 55 -22.46 -11.27 -0.46
CA ILE A 55 -23.47 -12.25 -0.06
C ILE A 55 -24.84 -11.57 0.07
N ASP A 56 -24.89 -10.42 0.71
CA ASP A 56 -26.16 -9.68 0.92
C ASP A 56 -26.76 -9.16 -0.39
N GLU A 57 -25.94 -8.65 -1.32
CA GLU A 57 -26.40 -8.06 -2.58
C GLU A 57 -26.63 -9.10 -3.68
N VAL A 58 -25.68 -10.03 -3.87
CA VAL A 58 -25.66 -10.97 -5.00
C VAL A 58 -26.18 -12.36 -4.60
N GLY A 59 -26.15 -12.67 -3.30
CA GLY A 59 -26.58 -13.93 -2.74
C GLY A 59 -25.65 -15.11 -3.06
N PRO A 60 -26.17 -16.32 -3.31
CA PRO A 60 -25.36 -17.54 -3.51
C PRO A 60 -24.35 -17.45 -4.67
N SER A 61 -24.50 -16.47 -5.55
CA SER A 61 -23.57 -16.25 -6.65
C SER A 61 -22.29 -15.53 -6.23
N ALA A 62 -22.19 -15.05 -5.00
CA ALA A 62 -20.99 -14.38 -4.48
C ALA A 62 -19.74 -15.27 -4.55
N ASP A 63 -19.89 -16.59 -4.36
CA ASP A 63 -18.78 -17.55 -4.44
C ASP A 63 -18.11 -17.51 -5.81
N ARG A 64 -18.90 -17.35 -6.89
CA ARG A 64 -18.36 -17.26 -8.25
C ARG A 64 -17.46 -16.03 -8.44
N TYR A 65 -17.78 -14.89 -7.80
CA TYR A 65 -16.90 -13.72 -7.83
C TYR A 65 -15.53 -14.04 -7.19
N TRP A 66 -15.52 -14.75 -6.06
CA TRP A 66 -14.28 -15.10 -5.36
C TRP A 66 -13.46 -16.14 -6.12
N GLU A 67 -14.10 -17.10 -6.78
CA GLU A 67 -13.40 -18.02 -7.70
C GLU A 67 -12.68 -17.26 -8.82
N ILE A 68 -13.39 -16.30 -9.45
CA ILE A 68 -12.82 -15.44 -10.50
C ILE A 68 -11.66 -14.59 -9.93
N PHE A 69 -11.84 -14.05 -8.72
CA PHE A 69 -10.81 -13.24 -8.07
C PHE A 69 -9.52 -14.04 -7.83
N GLU A 70 -9.62 -15.26 -7.32
CA GLU A 70 -8.43 -16.11 -7.09
C GLU A 70 -7.78 -16.55 -8.41
N GLN A 71 -8.58 -16.91 -9.42
CA GLN A 71 -8.05 -17.20 -10.76
C GLN A 71 -7.28 -16.01 -11.34
N LEU A 72 -7.87 -14.81 -11.24
CA LEU A 72 -7.23 -13.58 -11.74
C LEU A 72 -5.96 -13.25 -10.98
N ARG A 73 -5.95 -13.47 -9.66
CA ARG A 73 -4.79 -13.28 -8.81
C ARG A 73 -3.64 -14.23 -9.17
N GLU A 74 -3.95 -15.49 -9.49
CA GLU A 74 -2.95 -16.45 -9.98
C GLU A 74 -2.39 -16.04 -11.34
N GLU A 75 -3.25 -15.55 -12.27
CA GLU A 75 -2.84 -15.10 -13.60
C GLU A 75 -1.96 -13.84 -13.57
N LEU A 76 -2.32 -12.86 -12.75
CA LEU A 76 -1.70 -11.54 -12.73
C LEU A 76 -0.58 -11.40 -11.68
N GLY A 77 -0.60 -12.26 -10.64
CA GLY A 77 0.33 -12.18 -9.52
C GLY A 77 -0.01 -11.11 -8.47
N TYR A 78 -1.12 -10.38 -8.63
CA TYR A 78 -1.63 -9.40 -7.67
C TYR A 78 -3.16 -9.46 -7.53
N ALA A 79 -3.70 -8.79 -6.49
CA ALA A 79 -5.14 -8.77 -6.21
C ALA A 79 -5.83 -7.68 -7.04
N ASP A 80 -6.65 -8.06 -8.02
CA ASP A 80 -7.44 -7.16 -8.86
C ASP A 80 -8.95 -7.33 -8.58
N TYR A 81 -9.45 -6.61 -7.60
CA TYR A 81 -10.86 -6.66 -7.19
C TYR A 81 -11.83 -6.16 -8.27
N LEU A 82 -11.46 -5.10 -8.98
CA LEU A 82 -12.31 -4.51 -10.01
C LEU A 82 -12.27 -5.33 -11.30
N GLY A 83 -11.12 -5.89 -11.66
CA GLY A 83 -10.98 -6.82 -12.77
C GLY A 83 -11.80 -8.10 -12.55
N ALA A 84 -11.81 -8.62 -11.32
CA ALA A 84 -12.66 -9.75 -10.96
C ALA A 84 -14.16 -9.40 -11.10
N LEU A 85 -14.58 -8.21 -10.68
CA LEU A 85 -15.95 -7.74 -10.87
C LEU A 85 -16.30 -7.58 -12.34
N GLN A 86 -15.35 -7.10 -13.17
CA GLN A 86 -15.56 -6.98 -14.60
C GLN A 86 -15.68 -8.35 -15.30
N ARG A 87 -14.88 -9.34 -14.91
CA ARG A 87 -15.01 -10.72 -15.41
C ARG A 87 -16.34 -11.35 -14.97
N TYR A 88 -16.70 -11.19 -13.71
CA TYR A 88 -18.00 -11.64 -13.18
C TYR A 88 -19.17 -11.04 -13.95
N ARG A 89 -19.10 -9.75 -14.32
CA ARG A 89 -20.10 -9.07 -15.15
C ARG A 89 -20.28 -9.72 -16.53
N ILE A 90 -19.22 -10.21 -17.15
CA ILE A 90 -19.30 -10.87 -18.45
C ILE A 90 -20.18 -12.11 -18.39
N GLU A 91 -20.11 -12.87 -17.30
CA GLU A 91 -20.98 -14.03 -17.07
C GLU A 91 -22.44 -13.64 -16.72
N ARG A 92 -22.64 -12.41 -16.21
CA ARG A 92 -23.94 -11.89 -15.72
C ARG A 92 -24.23 -10.48 -16.19
N PRO A 93 -24.32 -10.24 -17.52
CA PRO A 93 -24.31 -8.89 -18.10
C PRO A 93 -25.54 -8.03 -17.76
N ARG A 94 -26.61 -8.65 -17.23
CA ARG A 94 -27.88 -7.96 -16.91
C ARG A 94 -28.15 -7.88 -15.41
N ASP A 95 -27.20 -8.23 -14.56
CA ASP A 95 -27.38 -8.14 -13.12
C ASP A 95 -27.26 -6.68 -12.66
N PRO A 96 -28.37 -6.03 -12.23
CA PRO A 96 -28.33 -4.62 -11.82
C PRO A 96 -27.56 -4.41 -10.50
N LYS A 97 -27.35 -5.46 -9.71
CA LYS A 97 -26.69 -5.38 -8.40
C LYS A 97 -25.18 -5.12 -8.52
N LEU A 98 -24.59 -5.39 -9.69
CA LEU A 98 -23.17 -5.13 -9.94
C LEU A 98 -22.80 -3.65 -9.81
N LEU A 99 -23.71 -2.73 -10.08
CA LEU A 99 -23.50 -1.30 -9.87
C LEU A 99 -23.36 -0.98 -8.37
N ALA A 100 -24.18 -1.62 -7.53
CA ALA A 100 -24.10 -1.44 -6.07
C ALA A 100 -22.76 -1.99 -5.52
N VAL A 101 -22.32 -3.15 -6.01
CA VAL A 101 -21.02 -3.76 -5.64
C VAL A 101 -19.86 -2.85 -6.06
N SER A 102 -19.87 -2.35 -7.30
CA SER A 102 -18.85 -1.40 -7.77
C SER A 102 -18.83 -0.13 -6.92
N HIS A 103 -20.00 0.43 -6.63
CA HIS A 103 -20.11 1.62 -5.77
C HIS A 103 -19.58 1.36 -4.37
N PHE A 104 -19.91 0.21 -3.77
CA PHE A 104 -19.39 -0.18 -2.46
C PHE A 104 -17.85 -0.22 -2.47
N MET A 105 -17.25 -0.92 -3.43
CA MET A 105 -15.79 -1.03 -3.53
C MET A 105 -15.12 0.35 -3.62
N ILE A 106 -15.54 1.18 -4.57
CA ILE A 106 -14.89 2.47 -4.85
C ILE A 106 -15.10 3.49 -3.73
N ASN A 107 -16.22 3.41 -3.02
CA ASN A 107 -16.59 4.37 -1.97
C ASN A 107 -16.49 3.79 -0.55
N TYR A 108 -15.86 2.64 -0.40
CA TYR A 108 -15.63 2.04 0.91
C TYR A 108 -14.92 3.03 1.86
N PRO A 109 -15.31 3.09 3.15
CA PRO A 109 -14.74 4.03 4.13
C PRO A 109 -13.37 3.54 4.64
N PHE A 110 -12.36 3.52 3.76
CA PHE A 110 -11.03 2.98 4.05
C PHE A 110 -10.36 3.62 5.28
N ALA A 111 -10.64 4.89 5.58
CA ALA A 111 -10.12 5.56 6.77
C ALA A 111 -10.46 4.82 8.08
N ASN A 112 -11.61 4.14 8.13
CA ASN A 112 -12.03 3.35 9.30
C ASN A 112 -11.27 2.02 9.43
N ARG A 113 -10.39 1.70 8.49
CA ARG A 113 -9.59 0.47 8.44
C ARG A 113 -8.11 0.72 8.64
N LEU A 114 -7.70 1.95 8.91
CA LEU A 114 -6.32 2.20 9.35
C LEU A 114 -6.05 1.44 10.66
N TYR A 115 -4.90 0.79 10.74
CA TYR A 115 -4.49 0.16 11.99
C TYR A 115 -4.29 1.21 13.09
N PRO A 116 -4.56 0.87 14.36
CA PRO A 116 -4.23 1.73 15.46
C PRO A 116 -2.75 2.17 15.42
N GLU A 117 -2.49 3.43 15.71
CA GLU A 117 -1.15 4.03 15.74
C GLU A 117 -0.41 4.05 14.38
N SER A 118 -1.08 3.71 13.24
CA SER A 118 -0.42 3.73 11.94
C SER A 118 0.00 5.14 11.52
N LEU A 119 -0.87 6.13 11.72
CA LEU A 119 -0.55 7.53 11.42
C LEU A 119 0.52 8.09 12.36
N ASP A 120 0.50 7.72 13.65
CA ASP A 120 1.53 8.11 14.61
C ASP A 120 2.90 7.55 14.23
N ALA A 121 2.95 6.31 13.75
CA ALA A 121 4.18 5.68 13.26
C ALA A 121 4.75 6.39 12.02
N VAL A 122 3.88 6.79 11.08
CA VAL A 122 4.29 7.57 9.89
C VAL A 122 4.76 8.97 10.30
N GLU A 123 4.04 9.64 11.18
CA GLU A 123 4.45 10.95 11.70
C GLU A 123 5.79 10.89 12.43
N TYR A 124 6.02 9.82 13.19
CA TYR A 124 7.31 9.56 13.81
C TYR A 124 8.42 9.39 12.76
N ALA A 125 8.19 8.55 11.74
CA ALA A 125 9.15 8.32 10.67
C ALA A 125 9.45 9.61 9.88
N ARG A 126 8.46 10.49 9.67
CA ARG A 126 8.61 11.79 8.99
C ARG A 126 9.62 12.71 9.69
N ARG A 127 9.76 12.62 11.01
CA ARG A 127 10.78 13.37 11.77
C ARG A 127 12.18 12.82 11.56
N LEU A 128 12.30 11.56 11.12
CA LEU A 128 13.55 10.86 10.91
C LEU A 128 14.02 10.90 9.45
N GLY A 129 13.11 11.09 8.50
CA GLY A 129 13.40 11.12 7.07
C GLY A 129 12.14 11.37 6.22
N GLN A 130 12.30 11.35 4.91
CA GLN A 130 11.17 11.46 4.00
C GLN A 130 10.31 10.21 4.04
N THR A 131 8.98 10.36 4.09
CA THR A 131 8.04 9.23 4.06
C THR A 131 7.34 9.13 2.72
N VAL A 132 7.23 7.92 2.18
CA VAL A 132 6.67 7.62 0.87
C VAL A 132 5.83 6.34 0.96
N ILE A 133 4.67 6.32 0.34
CA ILE A 133 3.94 5.06 0.09
C ILE A 133 4.61 4.33 -1.08
N LEU A 134 4.92 3.05 -0.88
CA LEU A 134 5.38 2.14 -1.92
C LEU A 134 4.54 0.86 -1.85
N SER A 135 3.54 0.74 -2.72
CA SER A 135 2.52 -0.31 -2.65
C SER A 135 2.35 -1.05 -3.98
N ASP A 136 1.90 -2.30 -3.89
CA ASP A 136 1.42 -3.04 -5.04
C ASP A 136 -0.08 -2.79 -5.25
N GLY A 137 -0.54 -2.79 -6.50
CA GLY A 137 -1.95 -2.71 -6.78
C GLY A 137 -2.28 -2.31 -8.22
N ASP A 138 -3.58 -2.35 -8.53
CA ASP A 138 -4.09 -1.86 -9.80
C ASP A 138 -4.14 -0.33 -9.88
N VAL A 139 -4.33 0.18 -11.10
CA VAL A 139 -4.29 1.62 -11.40
C VAL A 139 -5.54 2.39 -10.95
N VAL A 140 -6.59 1.73 -10.46
CA VAL A 140 -7.85 2.36 -10.06
C VAL A 140 -8.15 2.16 -8.58
N PHE A 141 -8.15 0.92 -8.10
CA PHE A 141 -8.61 0.59 -6.75
C PHE A 141 -7.57 0.97 -5.69
N GLN A 142 -6.29 0.70 -5.95
CA GLN A 142 -5.24 1.03 -4.99
C GLN A 142 -5.05 2.54 -4.80
N PRO A 143 -4.96 3.39 -5.86
CA PRO A 143 -4.97 4.84 -5.70
C PRO A 143 -6.21 5.34 -4.97
N ARG A 144 -7.38 4.77 -5.27
CA ARG A 144 -8.64 5.14 -4.62
C ARG A 144 -8.65 4.78 -3.14
N LYS A 145 -8.08 3.64 -2.76
CA LYS A 145 -7.90 3.23 -1.37
C LYS A 145 -7.00 4.22 -0.62
N VAL A 146 -5.85 4.57 -1.20
CA VAL A 146 -4.91 5.54 -0.64
C VAL A 146 -5.57 6.91 -0.45
N ASP A 147 -6.30 7.40 -1.45
CA ASP A 147 -7.04 8.66 -1.38
C ASP A 147 -8.14 8.62 -0.30
N ARG A 148 -9.02 7.62 -0.34
CA ARG A 148 -10.17 7.50 0.57
C ARG A 148 -9.81 7.15 2.01
N SER A 149 -8.61 6.65 2.25
CA SER A 149 -8.08 6.46 3.61
C SER A 149 -7.49 7.74 4.21
N GLY A 150 -7.30 8.80 3.40
CA GLY A 150 -6.60 10.03 3.80
C GLY A 150 -5.08 9.90 3.73
N LEU A 151 -4.56 8.73 3.37
CA LEU A 151 -3.11 8.51 3.28
C LEU A 151 -2.46 9.36 2.18
N TYR A 152 -3.15 9.63 1.06
CA TYR A 152 -2.60 10.46 -0.01
C TYR A 152 -2.19 11.85 0.50
N GLU A 153 -3.09 12.53 1.23
CA GLU A 153 -2.80 13.83 1.83
C GLU A 153 -1.78 13.72 2.96
N TYR A 154 -1.88 12.65 3.76
CA TYR A 154 -0.98 12.42 4.89
C TYR A 154 0.47 12.21 4.46
N PHE A 155 0.70 11.57 3.31
CA PHE A 155 2.03 11.44 2.69
C PHE A 155 2.37 12.58 1.71
N GLU A 156 1.60 13.67 1.70
CA GLU A 156 1.83 14.86 0.86
C GLU A 156 1.93 14.54 -0.63
N GLY A 157 1.21 13.50 -1.08
CA GLY A 157 1.24 13.01 -2.46
C GLY A 157 2.48 12.17 -2.81
N HIS A 158 3.35 11.85 -1.86
CA HIS A 158 4.48 10.94 -2.08
C HIS A 158 3.97 9.49 -2.12
N VAL A 159 3.47 9.07 -3.27
CA VAL A 159 2.84 7.77 -3.48
C VAL A 159 3.37 7.12 -4.75
N LEU A 160 3.89 5.90 -4.62
CA LEU A 160 4.26 5.02 -5.71
C LEU A 160 3.42 3.74 -5.64
N ILE A 161 2.78 3.40 -6.75
CA ILE A 161 1.99 2.17 -6.90
C ILE A 161 2.48 1.44 -8.14
N TYR A 162 2.88 0.19 -7.97
CA TYR A 162 3.36 -0.69 -9.03
C TYR A 162 2.55 -2.00 -9.04
N ILE A 163 2.71 -2.81 -10.05
CA ILE A 163 2.17 -4.18 -10.08
C ILE A 163 3.00 -5.08 -9.17
N HIS A 164 4.33 -4.96 -9.26
CA HIS A 164 5.32 -5.68 -8.45
C HIS A 164 6.42 -4.72 -8.04
N LYS A 165 6.24 -4.02 -6.92
CA LYS A 165 7.15 -2.96 -6.45
C LYS A 165 8.59 -3.43 -6.26
N GLU A 166 8.78 -4.71 -5.91
CA GLU A 166 10.12 -5.29 -5.74
C GLU A 166 10.91 -5.45 -7.05
N LEU A 167 10.26 -5.29 -8.20
CA LEU A 167 10.89 -5.31 -9.52
C LEU A 167 11.20 -3.91 -10.07
N GLU A 168 10.70 -2.85 -9.42
CA GLU A 168 10.78 -1.47 -9.88
C GLU A 168 11.72 -0.60 -9.02
N LEU A 169 12.65 -1.23 -8.30
CA LEU A 169 13.49 -0.54 -7.30
C LEU A 169 14.44 0.48 -7.92
N ASP A 170 14.86 0.30 -9.18
CA ASP A 170 15.69 1.28 -9.89
C ASP A 170 14.89 2.57 -10.18
N ASP A 171 13.60 2.44 -10.56
CA ASP A 171 12.71 3.58 -10.75
C ASP A 171 12.37 4.26 -9.41
N VAL A 172 12.17 3.46 -8.35
CA VAL A 172 11.97 3.98 -6.99
C VAL A 172 13.18 4.80 -6.53
N GLU A 173 14.40 4.28 -6.73
CA GLU A 173 15.64 4.99 -6.37
C GLU A 173 15.84 6.26 -7.20
N ALA A 174 15.51 6.23 -8.49
CA ALA A 174 15.59 7.41 -9.35
C ALA A 174 14.64 8.53 -8.91
N LYS A 175 13.43 8.17 -8.42
CA LYS A 175 12.43 9.14 -7.92
C LYS A 175 12.72 9.63 -6.50
N TYR A 176 13.29 8.78 -5.66
CA TYR A 176 13.57 9.06 -4.25
C TYR A 176 15.01 8.66 -3.90
N PRO A 177 16.02 9.35 -4.44
CA PRO A 177 17.42 9.03 -4.15
C PRO A 177 17.75 9.31 -2.69
N ALA A 178 18.38 8.34 -2.00
CA ALA A 178 18.78 8.47 -0.60
C ALA A 178 20.07 7.67 -0.29
N ALA A 179 20.73 8.04 0.78
CA ALA A 179 21.86 7.27 1.29
C ALA A 179 21.40 5.95 1.92
N HIS A 180 20.23 5.94 2.57
CA HIS A 180 19.65 4.76 3.21
C HIS A 180 18.14 4.71 3.03
N TYR A 181 17.62 3.51 2.86
CA TYR A 181 16.19 3.23 2.74
C TYR A 181 15.69 2.45 3.96
N VAL A 182 14.44 2.66 4.31
CA VAL A 182 13.71 1.85 5.29
C VAL A 182 12.45 1.35 4.61
N MET A 183 12.27 0.02 4.52
CA MET A 183 11.04 -0.56 3.96
C MET A 183 10.23 -1.23 5.04
N VAL A 184 8.97 -0.80 5.17
CA VAL A 184 7.99 -1.34 6.12
C VAL A 184 6.91 -2.08 5.34
N ASP A 185 6.78 -3.40 5.52
CA ASP A 185 5.90 -4.26 4.74
C ASP A 185 5.49 -5.50 5.55
N ASP A 186 4.24 -5.96 5.41
CA ASP A 186 3.71 -7.18 6.06
C ASP A 186 4.13 -8.48 5.33
N LYS A 187 4.74 -8.37 4.13
CA LYS A 187 5.16 -9.52 3.31
C LYS A 187 6.67 -9.72 3.37
N VAL A 188 7.12 -10.70 4.15
CA VAL A 188 8.56 -11.04 4.27
C VAL A 188 9.19 -11.34 2.91
N ARG A 189 8.44 -11.90 1.94
CA ARG A 189 8.89 -12.13 0.56
C ARG A 189 9.37 -10.83 -0.10
N ILE A 190 8.58 -9.77 0.01
CA ILE A 190 8.88 -8.44 -0.54
C ILE A 190 10.12 -7.86 0.16
N LEU A 191 10.14 -7.90 1.50
CA LEU A 191 11.27 -7.42 2.29
C LEU A 191 12.58 -8.13 1.91
N ALA A 192 12.53 -9.46 1.71
CA ALA A 192 13.68 -10.25 1.28
C ALA A 192 14.17 -9.87 -0.12
N ALA A 193 13.26 -9.64 -1.07
CA ALA A 193 13.61 -9.21 -2.42
C ALA A 193 14.26 -7.82 -2.43
N ILE A 194 13.69 -6.88 -1.69
CA ILE A 194 14.23 -5.51 -1.54
C ILE A 194 15.59 -5.53 -0.84
N LYS A 195 15.74 -6.36 0.21
CA LYS A 195 17.03 -6.53 0.90
C LYS A 195 18.10 -7.08 -0.03
N LYS A 196 17.75 -8.04 -0.87
CA LYS A 196 18.67 -8.60 -1.87
C LYS A 196 19.16 -7.53 -2.87
N HIS A 197 18.30 -6.59 -3.26
CA HIS A 197 18.61 -5.54 -4.24
C HIS A 197 19.46 -4.41 -3.61
N TRP A 198 19.04 -3.85 -2.48
CA TRP A 198 19.72 -2.71 -1.85
C TRP A 198 20.77 -3.08 -0.79
N GLY A 199 20.81 -4.34 -0.35
CA GLY A 199 21.82 -4.84 0.60
C GLY A 199 21.81 -4.07 1.93
N ALA A 200 22.98 -3.61 2.35
CA ALA A 200 23.16 -2.83 3.56
C ALA A 200 22.55 -1.41 3.49
N ARG A 201 22.16 -0.94 2.30
CA ARG A 201 21.50 0.35 2.11
C ARG A 201 20.01 0.35 2.48
N VAL A 202 19.43 -0.79 2.88
CA VAL A 202 18.05 -0.86 3.34
C VAL A 202 17.92 -1.54 4.69
N THR A 203 17.08 -0.98 5.55
CA THR A 203 16.55 -1.63 6.75
C THR A 203 15.14 -2.14 6.45
N THR A 204 14.93 -3.43 6.64
CA THR A 204 13.62 -4.08 6.46
C THR A 204 12.90 -4.18 7.79
N ILE A 205 11.67 -3.67 7.85
CA ILE A 205 10.82 -3.66 9.04
C ILE A 205 9.55 -4.43 8.75
N PHE A 206 9.27 -5.44 9.55
CA PHE A 206 8.18 -6.37 9.41
C PHE A 206 7.16 -6.22 10.53
N PRO A 207 6.04 -5.50 10.33
CA PRO A 207 4.92 -5.51 11.26
C PRO A 207 4.15 -6.84 11.12
N ARG A 208 3.96 -7.56 12.21
CA ARG A 208 3.24 -8.83 12.24
C ARG A 208 1.72 -8.59 12.28
N GLN A 209 1.21 -8.03 11.19
CA GLN A 209 -0.20 -7.68 10.99
C GLN A 209 -0.72 -8.33 9.70
N GLY A 210 -2.02 -8.63 9.65
CA GLY A 210 -2.64 -9.27 8.49
C GLY A 210 -2.25 -10.74 8.29
N HIS A 211 -2.96 -11.40 7.39
CA HIS A 211 -2.86 -12.86 7.21
C HIS A 211 -1.49 -13.32 6.69
N TYR A 212 -0.81 -12.53 5.84
CA TYR A 212 0.52 -12.90 5.34
C TYR A 212 1.56 -12.95 6.46
N ALA A 213 1.54 -11.96 7.34
CA ALA A 213 2.48 -11.87 8.44
C ALA A 213 2.19 -12.91 9.55
N LEU A 214 0.97 -13.40 9.64
CA LEU A 214 0.54 -14.41 10.61
C LEU A 214 0.72 -15.85 10.10
N ASP A 215 0.93 -16.05 8.79
CA ASP A 215 1.26 -17.35 8.21
C ASP A 215 2.74 -17.69 8.48
N THR A 216 2.98 -18.33 9.62
CA THR A 216 4.33 -18.70 10.06
C THR A 216 5.07 -19.62 9.09
N ALA A 217 4.33 -20.47 8.34
CA ALA A 217 4.92 -21.38 7.36
C ALA A 217 5.45 -20.62 6.13
N GLN A 218 4.73 -19.58 5.69
CA GLN A 218 5.20 -18.71 4.60
C GLN A 218 6.36 -17.81 5.06
N VAL A 219 6.23 -17.21 6.25
CA VAL A 219 7.28 -16.36 6.82
C VAL A 219 8.61 -17.12 6.96
N ALA A 220 8.56 -18.38 7.38
CA ALA A 220 9.77 -19.22 7.57
C ALA A 220 10.53 -19.55 6.27
N LYS A 221 9.94 -19.33 5.09
CA LYS A 221 10.60 -19.59 3.79
C LYS A 221 11.61 -18.53 3.38
N TYR A 222 11.63 -17.39 4.05
CA TYR A 222 12.43 -16.23 3.68
C TYR A 222 13.39 -15.82 4.80
N PRO A 223 14.49 -15.13 4.48
CA PRO A 223 15.39 -14.55 5.48
C PRO A 223 14.62 -13.66 6.46
N LYS A 224 15.09 -13.62 7.71
CA LYS A 224 14.47 -12.78 8.74
C LYS A 224 14.64 -11.30 8.38
N PRO A 225 13.59 -10.47 8.49
CA PRO A 225 13.72 -9.02 8.40
C PRO A 225 14.66 -8.47 9.48
N ASP A 226 15.23 -7.29 9.23
CA ASP A 226 16.16 -6.65 10.16
C ASP A 226 15.47 -6.29 11.49
N ILE A 227 14.22 -5.82 11.42
CA ILE A 227 13.39 -5.49 12.58
C ILE A 227 12.03 -6.16 12.41
N THR A 228 11.53 -6.76 13.48
CA THR A 228 10.17 -7.32 13.55
C THR A 228 9.38 -6.60 14.64
N LEU A 229 8.20 -6.10 14.29
CA LEU A 229 7.26 -5.42 15.19
C LEU A 229 6.04 -6.29 15.42
N ALA A 230 5.45 -6.26 16.62
CA ALA A 230 4.15 -6.90 16.84
C ALA A 230 3.02 -6.13 16.14
N ARG A 231 3.16 -4.81 16.04
CA ARG A 231 2.24 -3.90 15.34
C ARG A 231 3.00 -2.65 14.87
N ILE A 232 2.47 -1.96 13.88
CA ILE A 232 3.12 -0.81 13.24
C ILE A 232 3.48 0.31 14.24
N GLY A 233 2.66 0.57 15.25
CA GLY A 233 2.90 1.60 16.26
C GLY A 233 4.20 1.41 17.04
N GLU A 234 4.74 0.18 17.10
CA GLU A 234 6.00 -0.09 17.78
C GLU A 234 7.22 0.51 17.05
N LEU A 235 7.07 0.98 15.82
CA LEU A 235 8.13 1.71 15.11
C LEU A 235 8.63 2.90 15.94
N GLN A 236 7.75 3.54 16.69
CA GLN A 236 8.08 4.68 17.55
C GLN A 236 9.07 4.38 18.68
N LYS A 237 9.33 3.09 18.95
CA LYS A 237 10.30 2.66 19.98
C LYS A 237 11.76 2.64 19.49
N TYR A 238 11.98 2.79 18.18
CA TYR A 238 13.31 2.70 17.56
C TYR A 238 13.82 4.08 17.17
N SER A 239 14.99 4.47 17.67
CA SER A 239 15.68 5.66 17.16
C SER A 239 16.18 5.44 15.73
N LEU A 240 16.48 6.53 14.99
CA LEU A 240 17.06 6.42 13.65
C LEU A 240 18.38 5.60 13.69
N GLU A 241 19.22 5.83 14.68
CA GLU A 241 20.48 5.09 14.85
C GLU A 241 20.23 3.58 14.98
N GLN A 242 19.25 3.16 15.78
CA GLN A 242 18.87 1.75 15.93
C GLN A 242 18.35 1.16 14.64
N VAL A 243 17.55 1.92 13.87
CA VAL A 243 17.04 1.50 12.56
C VAL A 243 18.19 1.29 11.59
N LEU A 244 19.12 2.24 11.50
CA LEU A 244 20.27 2.14 10.59
C LEU A 244 21.23 0.99 10.99
N ALA A 245 21.50 0.82 12.29
CA ALA A 245 22.37 -0.23 12.79
C ALA A 245 21.81 -1.65 12.54
N ALA A 246 20.48 -1.81 12.50
CA ALA A 246 19.84 -3.11 12.24
C ALA A 246 20.20 -3.67 10.85
N ALA A 247 20.29 -2.82 9.82
CA ALA A 247 20.67 -3.23 8.47
C ALA A 247 22.09 -3.82 8.38
N GLN A 248 23.02 -3.31 9.19
CA GLN A 248 24.43 -3.73 9.18
C GLN A 248 24.63 -5.09 9.88
N ASN A 249 23.87 -5.35 10.94
CA ASN A 249 23.95 -6.59 11.69
C ASN A 249 23.49 -7.83 10.90
N SER A 250 22.64 -7.65 9.90
CA SER A 250 22.17 -8.73 9.03
C SER A 250 23.19 -9.10 7.96
N ALA A 251 23.91 -8.11 7.42
CA ALA A 251 24.95 -8.33 6.40
C ALA A 251 26.19 -9.08 6.93
N THR A 252 26.36 -9.14 8.26
CA THR A 252 27.51 -9.83 8.90
C THR A 252 27.20 -11.30 9.24
N ARG A 253 25.95 -11.76 8.99
CA ARG A 253 25.48 -13.13 9.31
C ARG A 253 25.34 -14.05 8.10
N GLU A 254 25.61 -13.54 6.89
CA GLU A 254 25.76 -14.30 5.64
C GLU A 254 27.25 -14.60 5.37
#